data_18a115605751adefd5d8126c1787bcd6
#
_entry.id   18a115605751adefd5d8126c1787bcd6
#
_cell.length_a   1.000
_cell.length_b   1.000
_cell.length_c   1.000
_cell.angle_alpha   90.00
_cell.angle_beta   90.00
_cell.angle_gamma   90.00
#
_symmetry.space_group_name_H-M   'P 1'
#
loop_
_entity.id
_entity.type
_entity.pdbx_description
1 polymer ?
#
loop_
_entity_poly.entity_id
_entity_poly.type
_entity_poly.pdbx_seq_one_letter_code
_entity_poly.pdbx_strand_id
1 'polypeptide(L)'
;MIIHYMQDRDRALPPSPIPRKNWEIDAYPVNEIAEYVQDVSQGDIDVLVEEYYNKYDMILDGRDLRKLSKHVAGQAELRCFERFLEEKNYQAIVTHFGDLGSLKQLPGLAIQRLMEKGYGFGGEGDWKTAAMVRLMKIMAAGKKDAKGTSFMEDYTYNLVPGKEGILEAHMLEVCPSVADGKVSMRVCPLSMGDREDPARLVFTSKTGPGIATSLVDLGDRFRLLINEVECKKTEKPMPALPVGTAFWTPKPDLSTAAEVDPFWRRTPYCIYL
;
A
#
# COMPACT_ATOMS: atom_id res chain seq x y z
N MET A 1 13.35 10.19 4.80
CA MET A 1 12.27 11.08 5.24
C MET A 1 10.94 10.41 4.93
N ILE A 2 10.01 10.43 5.85
CA ILE A 2 8.71 9.76 5.76
C ILE A 2 7.66 10.82 6.08
N ILE A 3 6.60 10.90 5.27
CA ILE A 3 5.50 11.81 5.51
C ILE A 3 4.42 11.09 6.30
N HIS A 4 4.02 11.67 7.38
CA HIS A 4 2.83 11.29 8.11
C HIS A 4 1.72 12.30 7.81
N TYR A 5 0.62 11.81 7.33
CA TYR A 5 -0.54 12.58 6.97
C TYR A 5 -1.47 12.68 8.19
N MET A 6 -1.63 13.86 8.79
CA MET A 6 -2.45 14.03 9.98
C MET A 6 -3.71 14.86 9.70
N GLN A 7 -4.78 14.48 10.38
CA GLN A 7 -5.97 15.30 10.53
C GLN A 7 -5.65 16.66 11.14
N ASP A 8 -6.35 17.67 10.69
CA ASP A 8 -6.31 19.06 11.14
C ASP A 8 -6.85 19.23 12.58
N ARG A 9 -6.47 18.36 13.50
CA ARG A 9 -6.77 18.44 14.94
C ARG A 9 -5.55 18.09 15.76
N ASP A 10 -4.81 19.12 16.17
CA ASP A 10 -3.97 19.28 17.38
C ASP A 10 -3.39 18.02 18.05
N ARG A 11 -3.17 16.94 17.34
CA ARG A 11 -2.41 15.81 17.85
C ARG A 11 -1.06 15.76 17.18
N ALA A 12 -0.13 16.52 17.76
CA ALA A 12 1.27 16.18 17.60
C ALA A 12 1.42 14.65 17.80
N LEU A 13 2.15 13.99 16.90
CA LEU A 13 2.58 12.61 17.15
C LEU A 13 3.08 12.55 18.60
N PRO A 14 2.60 11.60 19.42
CA PRO A 14 3.15 11.46 20.74
C PRO A 14 4.67 11.39 20.59
N PRO A 15 5.43 12.13 21.41
CA PRO A 15 6.87 12.10 21.34
C PRO A 15 7.29 10.64 21.49
N SER A 16 7.79 10.04 20.42
CA SER A 16 8.44 8.73 20.53
C SER A 16 9.64 8.93 21.44
N PRO A 17 9.75 8.24 22.56
CA PRO A 17 10.93 8.32 23.42
C PRO A 17 12.18 7.77 22.75
N ILE A 18 12.03 7.13 21.60
CA ILE A 18 13.14 6.58 20.82
C ILE A 18 13.81 7.71 20.05
N PRO A 19 15.13 7.89 20.18
CA PRO A 19 15.86 8.88 19.40
C PRO A 19 15.66 8.59 17.90
N ARG A 20 14.95 9.46 17.22
CA ARG A 20 14.71 9.42 15.76
C ARG A 20 15.98 9.73 14.96
N LYS A 21 17.15 9.37 15.47
CA LYS A 21 18.47 9.86 15.00
C LYS A 21 18.77 9.63 13.51
N ASN A 22 17.98 8.77 12.84
CA ASN A 22 18.19 8.44 11.43
C ASN A 22 16.93 8.51 10.57
N TRP A 23 15.77 8.91 11.12
CA TRP A 23 14.52 9.01 10.41
C TRP A 23 13.88 10.37 10.65
N GLU A 24 13.67 11.11 9.58
CA GLU A 24 12.90 12.35 9.61
C GLU A 24 11.47 12.04 9.25
N ILE A 25 10.55 12.46 10.10
CA ILE A 25 9.12 12.25 9.94
C ILE A 25 8.46 13.62 10.05
N ASP A 26 7.89 14.06 8.94
CA ASP A 26 7.18 15.32 8.86
C ASP A 26 5.68 15.08 8.66
N ALA A 27 4.87 15.90 9.26
CA ALA A 27 3.42 15.89 9.10
C ALA A 27 2.99 17.08 8.25
N TYR A 28 2.15 16.82 7.27
CA TYR A 28 1.58 17.84 6.39
C TYR A 28 0.06 17.78 6.42
N PRO A 29 -0.63 18.91 6.47
CA PRO A 29 -2.06 18.96 6.21
C PRO A 29 -2.34 18.43 4.79
N VAL A 30 -3.40 17.68 4.63
CA VAL A 30 -3.77 17.10 3.33
C VAL A 30 -3.94 18.15 2.25
N ASN A 31 -4.46 19.30 2.60
CA ASN A 31 -4.72 20.38 1.65
C ASN A 31 -3.44 20.95 1.03
N GLU A 32 -2.30 20.93 1.74
CA GLU A 32 -1.03 21.32 1.14
C GLU A 32 -0.63 20.39 -0.01
N ILE A 33 -0.87 19.09 0.14
CA ILE A 33 -0.62 18.13 -0.94
C ILE A 33 -1.68 18.28 -2.04
N ALA A 34 -2.92 18.47 -1.66
CA ALA A 34 -4.03 18.62 -2.61
C ALA A 34 -3.90 19.85 -3.51
N GLU A 35 -3.19 20.89 -3.07
CA GLU A 35 -2.87 22.07 -3.90
C GLU A 35 -2.08 21.69 -5.16
N TYR A 36 -1.20 20.71 -5.07
CA TYR A 36 -0.44 20.23 -6.24
C TYR A 36 -1.36 19.63 -7.34
N VAL A 37 -2.56 19.16 -6.97
CA VAL A 37 -3.52 18.62 -7.96
C VAL A 37 -3.94 19.69 -8.96
N GLN A 38 -4.08 20.94 -8.52
CA GLN A 38 -4.51 22.05 -9.36
C GLN A 38 -3.46 22.42 -10.42
N ASP A 39 -2.20 22.14 -10.13
CA ASP A 39 -1.07 22.44 -11.02
C ASP A 39 -0.79 21.34 -12.06
N VAL A 40 -1.49 20.21 -11.98
CA VAL A 40 -1.31 19.11 -12.93
C VAL A 40 -1.95 19.45 -14.26
N SER A 41 -1.16 19.48 -15.32
CA SER A 41 -1.65 19.80 -16.66
C SER A 41 -2.50 18.65 -17.23
N GLN A 42 -3.47 18.98 -18.08
CA GLN A 42 -4.24 17.96 -18.80
C GLN A 42 -3.33 17.07 -19.68
N GLY A 43 -2.27 17.62 -20.25
CA GLY A 43 -1.30 16.87 -21.04
C GLY A 43 -0.58 15.80 -20.22
N ASP A 44 -0.17 16.11 -18.98
CA ASP A 44 0.44 15.12 -18.08
C ASP A 44 -0.55 14.01 -17.72
N ILE A 45 -1.81 14.35 -17.47
CA ILE A 45 -2.87 13.38 -17.20
C ILE A 45 -3.06 12.45 -18.39
N ASP A 46 -3.13 13.01 -19.60
CA ASP A 46 -3.35 12.23 -20.83
C ASP A 46 -2.20 11.25 -21.09
N VAL A 47 -0.95 11.68 -20.89
CA VAL A 47 0.24 10.82 -21.00
C VAL A 47 0.16 9.67 -19.99
N LEU A 48 -0.19 9.96 -18.75
CA LEU A 48 -0.30 8.95 -17.70
C LEU A 48 -1.44 7.95 -17.97
N VAL A 49 -2.58 8.42 -18.43
CA VAL A 49 -3.72 7.58 -18.81
C VAL A 49 -3.36 6.66 -19.99
N GLU A 50 -2.62 7.18 -20.99
CA GLU A 50 -2.14 6.37 -22.11
C GLU A 50 -1.17 5.27 -21.63
N GLU A 51 -0.26 5.59 -20.70
CA GLU A 51 0.60 4.59 -20.06
C GLU A 51 -0.23 3.46 -19.42
N TYR A 52 -1.32 3.80 -18.75
CA TYR A 52 -2.19 2.81 -18.12
C TYR A 52 -2.90 1.91 -19.12
N TYR A 53 -3.42 2.45 -20.22
CA TYR A 53 -4.02 1.66 -21.29
C TYR A 53 -3.03 0.70 -21.96
N ASN A 54 -1.76 1.10 -22.04
CA ASN A 54 -0.70 0.24 -22.59
C ASN A 54 -0.22 -0.82 -21.61
N LYS A 55 -0.28 -0.54 -20.31
CA LYS A 55 0.33 -1.39 -19.27
C LYS A 55 -0.64 -2.38 -18.65
N TYR A 56 -1.89 -2.00 -18.46
CA TYR A 56 -2.85 -2.76 -17.67
C TYR A 56 -4.00 -3.30 -18.49
N ASP A 57 -4.64 -4.35 -17.97
CA ASP A 57 -5.88 -4.88 -18.52
C ASP A 57 -7.07 -4.05 -18.03
N MET A 58 -7.61 -3.22 -18.94
CA MET A 58 -8.62 -2.23 -18.58
C MET A 58 -10.00 -2.88 -18.50
N ILE A 59 -10.49 -3.12 -17.28
CA ILE A 59 -11.82 -3.68 -16.98
C ILE A 59 -12.68 -2.56 -16.42
N LEU A 60 -13.25 -1.76 -17.31
CA LEU A 60 -13.97 -0.53 -16.97
C LEU A 60 -15.48 -0.59 -17.25
N ASP A 61 -16.03 -1.78 -17.55
CA ASP A 61 -17.46 -2.01 -17.81
C ASP A 61 -18.01 -1.06 -18.88
N GLY A 62 -17.26 -0.88 -19.98
CA GLY A 62 -17.61 -0.01 -21.10
C GLY A 62 -17.35 1.49 -20.86
N ARG A 63 -16.78 1.87 -19.72
CA ARG A 63 -16.39 3.24 -19.40
C ARG A 63 -15.03 3.58 -20.02
N ASP A 64 -14.84 4.83 -20.37
CA ASP A 64 -13.55 5.37 -20.82
C ASP A 64 -12.91 6.19 -19.69
N LEU A 65 -11.74 5.76 -19.24
CA LEU A 65 -11.01 6.43 -18.16
C LEU A 65 -10.76 7.93 -18.47
N ARG A 66 -10.52 8.26 -19.74
CA ARG A 66 -10.27 9.64 -20.17
C ARG A 66 -11.48 10.56 -20.02
N LYS A 67 -12.70 9.98 -20.04
CA LYS A 67 -13.96 10.72 -19.99
C LYS A 67 -14.52 10.87 -18.58
N LEU A 68 -13.95 10.19 -17.60
CA LEU A 68 -14.47 10.17 -16.24
C LEU A 68 -13.69 11.16 -15.37
N SER A 69 -14.30 12.30 -15.05
CA SER A 69 -13.66 13.36 -14.25
C SER A 69 -13.10 12.87 -12.92
N LYS A 70 -13.80 11.99 -12.22
CA LYS A 70 -13.34 11.37 -10.98
C LYS A 70 -12.08 10.50 -11.16
N HIS A 71 -11.93 9.85 -12.32
CA HIS A 71 -10.73 9.07 -12.61
C HIS A 71 -9.58 9.96 -13.10
N VAL A 72 -9.89 11.05 -13.76
CA VAL A 72 -8.92 12.10 -14.08
C VAL A 72 -8.36 12.70 -12.79
N ALA A 73 -9.19 12.94 -11.78
CA ALA A 73 -8.71 13.40 -10.48
C ALA A 73 -7.74 12.41 -9.82
N GLY A 74 -8.02 11.09 -9.91
CA GLY A 74 -7.09 10.06 -9.42
C GLY A 74 -5.75 10.04 -10.15
N GLN A 75 -5.75 10.28 -11.45
CA GLN A 75 -4.50 10.42 -12.22
C GLN A 75 -3.72 11.68 -11.81
N ALA A 76 -4.45 12.77 -11.56
CA ALA A 76 -3.84 14.00 -11.05
C ALA A 76 -3.24 13.80 -9.66
N GLU A 77 -3.91 13.03 -8.79
CA GLU A 77 -3.40 12.69 -7.45
C GLU A 77 -2.05 11.97 -7.52
N LEU A 78 -1.85 11.04 -8.46
CA LEU A 78 -0.54 10.41 -8.63
C LEU A 78 0.55 11.45 -8.94
N ARG A 79 0.31 12.34 -9.90
CA ARG A 79 1.29 13.39 -10.24
C ARG A 79 1.52 14.34 -9.06
N CYS A 80 0.48 14.67 -8.33
CA CYS A 80 0.54 15.48 -7.13
C CYS A 80 1.48 14.85 -6.07
N PHE A 81 1.21 13.61 -5.66
CA PHE A 81 2.01 12.93 -4.65
C PHE A 81 3.45 12.69 -5.11
N GLU A 82 3.66 12.29 -6.34
CA GLU A 82 4.99 12.06 -6.89
C GLU A 82 5.82 13.34 -6.87
N ARG A 83 5.28 14.43 -7.40
CA ARG A 83 5.95 15.72 -7.42
C ARG A 83 6.25 16.24 -6.02
N PHE A 84 5.30 16.13 -5.10
CA PHE A 84 5.51 16.52 -3.71
C PHE A 84 6.65 15.73 -3.06
N LEU A 85 6.68 14.40 -3.23
CA LEU A 85 7.72 13.54 -2.68
C LEU A 85 9.10 13.88 -3.26
N GLU A 86 9.18 14.14 -4.56
CA GLU A 86 10.41 14.51 -5.25
C GLU A 86 10.94 15.88 -4.80
N GLU A 87 10.11 16.91 -4.80
CA GLU A 87 10.50 18.26 -4.39
C GLU A 87 10.96 18.33 -2.94
N LYS A 88 10.36 17.56 -2.06
CA LYS A 88 10.70 17.49 -0.65
C LYS A 88 11.76 16.41 -0.32
N ASN A 89 12.17 15.62 -1.31
CA ASN A 89 13.12 14.51 -1.16
C ASN A 89 12.67 13.45 -0.15
N TYR A 90 11.37 13.15 -0.11
CA TYR A 90 10.82 12.09 0.72
C TYR A 90 10.93 10.72 0.05
N GLN A 91 11.08 9.67 0.86
CA GLN A 91 11.27 8.29 0.40
C GLN A 91 10.08 7.37 0.71
N ALA A 92 9.13 7.86 1.49
CA ALA A 92 7.94 7.13 1.87
C ALA A 92 6.81 8.09 2.23
N ILE A 93 5.58 7.59 2.18
CA ILE A 93 4.37 8.33 2.49
C ILE A 93 3.43 7.48 3.34
N VAL A 94 2.65 8.15 4.16
CA VAL A 94 1.58 7.55 4.95
C VAL A 94 0.32 8.35 4.71
N THR A 95 -0.80 7.68 4.53
CA THR A 95 -2.11 8.31 4.34
C THR A 95 -3.11 7.84 5.39
N HIS A 96 -4.21 8.59 5.54
CA HIS A 96 -5.33 8.21 6.40
C HIS A 96 -6.66 8.50 5.68
N PHE A 97 -7.54 7.53 5.60
CA PHE A 97 -8.81 7.63 4.87
C PHE A 97 -9.83 8.57 5.53
N GLY A 98 -9.69 8.85 6.82
CA GLY A 98 -10.59 9.72 7.59
C GLY A 98 -10.42 11.21 7.32
N ASP A 99 -9.34 11.62 6.65
CA ASP A 99 -9.10 13.00 6.25
C ASP A 99 -8.44 13.06 4.88
N LEU A 100 -9.22 13.41 3.89
CA LEU A 100 -8.79 13.53 2.50
C LEU A 100 -8.87 14.97 1.98
N GLY A 101 -9.23 15.93 2.84
CA GLY A 101 -9.34 17.32 2.46
C GLY A 101 -10.13 17.51 1.17
N SER A 102 -9.54 18.18 0.18
CA SER A 102 -10.14 18.44 -1.13
C SER A 102 -9.93 17.34 -2.16
N LEU A 103 -9.23 16.24 -1.82
CA LEU A 103 -9.06 15.11 -2.74
C LEU A 103 -10.40 14.45 -3.07
N LYS A 104 -10.60 14.10 -4.33
CA LYS A 104 -11.87 13.60 -4.85
C LYS A 104 -12.09 12.11 -4.60
N GLN A 105 -11.02 11.35 -4.45
CA GLN A 105 -11.04 9.91 -4.18
C GLN A 105 -9.87 9.51 -3.30
N LEU A 106 -9.91 8.30 -2.73
CA LEU A 106 -8.76 7.76 -2.02
C LEU A 106 -7.59 7.58 -2.99
N PRO A 107 -6.36 7.96 -2.60
CA PRO A 107 -5.19 7.99 -3.49
C PRO A 107 -4.57 6.61 -3.74
N GLY A 108 -5.33 5.53 -3.63
CA GLY A 108 -4.82 4.16 -3.69
C GLY A 108 -4.04 3.84 -4.97
N LEU A 109 -4.55 4.25 -6.15
CA LEU A 109 -3.82 4.06 -7.41
C LEU A 109 -2.48 4.82 -7.39
N ALA A 110 -2.47 6.04 -6.88
CA ALA A 110 -1.24 6.82 -6.74
C ALA A 110 -0.22 6.07 -5.87
N ILE A 111 -0.66 5.54 -4.74
CA ILE A 111 0.19 4.79 -3.81
C ILE A 111 0.71 3.48 -4.43
N GLN A 112 -0.15 2.73 -5.11
CA GLN A 112 0.27 1.51 -5.82
C GLN A 112 1.42 1.80 -6.81
N ARG A 113 1.30 2.88 -7.57
CA ARG A 113 2.31 3.32 -8.55
C ARG A 113 3.58 3.86 -7.90
N LEU A 114 3.46 4.61 -6.81
CA LEU A 114 4.61 5.09 -6.04
C LEU A 114 5.39 3.93 -5.43
N MET A 115 4.72 2.95 -4.83
CA MET A 115 5.39 1.75 -4.34
C MET A 115 6.10 0.97 -5.47
N GLU A 116 5.53 0.92 -6.67
CA GLU A 116 6.18 0.28 -7.82
C GLU A 116 7.48 1.01 -8.22
N LYS A 117 7.52 2.33 -8.05
CA LYS A 117 8.72 3.18 -8.24
C LYS A 117 9.72 3.10 -7.06
N GLY A 118 9.40 2.37 -6.01
CA GLY A 118 10.30 2.12 -4.88
C GLY A 118 10.02 2.92 -3.62
N TYR A 119 9.01 3.78 -3.60
CA TYR A 119 8.61 4.50 -2.38
C TYR A 119 8.04 3.53 -1.34
N GLY A 120 8.22 3.87 -0.06
CA GLY A 120 7.57 3.18 1.03
C GLY A 120 6.14 3.67 1.24
N PHE A 121 5.29 2.78 1.77
CA PHE A 121 3.93 3.13 2.15
C PHE A 121 3.53 2.41 3.44
N GLY A 122 2.74 3.08 4.28
CA GLY A 122 2.01 2.53 5.40
C GLY A 122 0.62 3.13 5.46
N GLY A 123 -0.38 2.32 5.79
CA GLY A 123 -1.75 2.78 5.99
C GLY A 123 -1.92 3.49 7.34
N GLU A 124 -2.92 4.36 7.42
CA GLU A 124 -3.51 4.87 8.66
C GLU A 124 -2.55 5.49 9.69
N GLY A 125 -1.48 6.12 9.21
CA GLY A 125 -0.52 6.78 10.08
C GLY A 125 0.68 5.89 10.47
N ASP A 126 0.80 4.66 10.00
CA ASP A 126 1.91 3.79 10.34
C ASP A 126 3.19 4.09 9.53
N TRP A 127 3.90 5.11 9.99
CA TRP A 127 5.19 5.50 9.42
C TRP A 127 6.27 4.40 9.56
N LYS A 128 6.16 3.52 10.57
CA LYS A 128 7.11 2.42 10.78
C LYS A 128 7.00 1.39 9.66
N THR A 129 5.76 1.04 9.30
CA THR A 129 5.49 0.17 8.16
C THR A 129 5.92 0.83 6.85
N ALA A 130 5.68 2.13 6.66
CA ALA A 130 6.16 2.86 5.49
C ALA A 130 7.70 2.79 5.36
N ALA A 131 8.43 2.98 6.45
CA ALA A 131 9.88 2.84 6.48
C ALA A 131 10.33 1.40 6.17
N MET A 132 9.64 0.40 6.71
CA MET A 132 9.94 -1.01 6.45
C MET A 132 9.71 -1.37 4.98
N VAL A 133 8.60 -0.93 4.37
CA VAL A 133 8.36 -1.13 2.93
C VAL A 133 9.50 -0.55 2.10
N ARG A 134 9.93 0.68 2.41
CA ARG A 134 11.07 1.30 1.72
C ARG A 134 12.35 0.52 1.91
N LEU A 135 12.67 0.11 3.13
CA LEU A 135 13.86 -0.68 3.45
C LEU A 135 13.87 -2.01 2.67
N MET A 136 12.75 -2.73 2.68
CA MET A 136 12.63 -4.00 1.98
C MET A 136 12.79 -3.83 0.46
N LYS A 137 12.27 -2.73 -0.12
CA LYS A 137 12.48 -2.41 -1.54
C LYS A 137 13.95 -2.15 -1.87
N ILE A 138 14.68 -1.43 -1.02
CA ILE A 138 16.12 -1.21 -1.18
C ILE A 138 16.89 -2.54 -1.10
N MET A 139 16.56 -3.37 -0.11
CA MET A 139 17.19 -4.68 0.05
C MET A 139 16.91 -5.64 -1.11
N ALA A 140 15.75 -5.52 -1.72
CA ALA A 140 15.34 -6.29 -2.90
C ALA A 140 16.00 -5.81 -4.20
N ALA A 141 16.33 -4.53 -4.26
CA ALA A 141 16.88 -3.92 -5.47
C ALA A 141 18.17 -4.64 -5.93
N GLY A 142 18.20 -5.03 -7.20
CA GLY A 142 19.35 -5.72 -7.78
C GLY A 142 19.46 -7.23 -7.47
N LYS A 143 18.56 -7.79 -6.68
CA LYS A 143 18.51 -9.25 -6.47
C LYS A 143 17.74 -9.91 -7.61
N LYS A 144 18.38 -10.88 -8.31
CA LYS A 144 17.78 -11.57 -9.46
C LYS A 144 16.49 -12.33 -9.11
N ASP A 145 16.41 -12.84 -7.88
CA ASP A 145 15.30 -13.69 -7.42
C ASP A 145 14.23 -12.90 -6.67
N ALA A 146 14.40 -11.57 -6.52
CA ALA A 146 13.43 -10.72 -5.88
C ALA A 146 12.17 -10.60 -6.75
N LYS A 147 11.04 -11.04 -6.21
CA LYS A 147 9.77 -11.07 -6.93
C LYS A 147 8.91 -9.82 -6.71
N GLY A 148 9.21 -9.04 -5.69
CA GLY A 148 8.52 -7.79 -5.36
C GLY A 148 8.42 -7.55 -3.86
N THR A 149 8.00 -6.34 -3.50
CA THR A 149 7.77 -5.92 -2.10
C THR A 149 6.52 -5.06 -2.03
N SER A 150 5.68 -5.29 -1.05
CA SER A 150 4.45 -4.54 -0.84
C SER A 150 4.17 -4.28 0.62
N PHE A 151 3.39 -3.25 0.89
CA PHE A 151 2.55 -3.15 2.08
C PHE A 151 1.39 -4.13 1.94
N MET A 152 1.02 -4.81 3.01
CA MET A 152 -0.18 -5.65 3.12
C MET A 152 -0.66 -5.68 4.56
N GLU A 153 -1.91 -6.07 4.74
CA GLU A 153 -2.53 -6.32 6.04
C GLU A 153 -3.21 -7.68 6.07
N ASP A 154 -3.21 -8.30 7.23
CA ASP A 154 -3.97 -9.52 7.51
C ASP A 154 -5.47 -9.25 7.33
N TYR A 155 -6.04 -9.62 6.20
CA TYR A 155 -7.44 -9.37 5.89
C TYR A 155 -8.35 -10.40 6.55
N THR A 156 -7.96 -11.68 6.51
CA THR A 156 -8.69 -12.76 7.20
C THR A 156 -7.82 -14.00 7.37
N TYR A 157 -8.16 -14.80 8.37
CA TYR A 157 -7.48 -16.04 8.73
C TYR A 157 -8.32 -17.26 8.36
N ASN A 158 -7.72 -18.25 7.72
CA ASN A 158 -8.27 -19.59 7.61
C ASN A 158 -7.62 -20.49 8.67
N LEU A 159 -8.39 -20.92 9.65
CA LEU A 159 -7.93 -21.77 10.75
C LEU A 159 -8.38 -23.23 10.61
N VAL A 160 -8.87 -23.63 9.45
CA VAL A 160 -9.27 -25.01 9.18
C VAL A 160 -8.02 -25.89 9.14
N PRO A 161 -7.96 -26.97 9.98
CA PRO A 161 -6.81 -27.86 10.02
C PRO A 161 -6.38 -28.41 8.64
N GLY A 162 -5.10 -28.25 8.31
CA GLY A 162 -4.52 -28.62 7.02
C GLY A 162 -4.77 -27.63 5.89
N LYS A 163 -5.47 -26.52 6.16
CA LYS A 163 -5.73 -25.43 5.20
C LYS A 163 -5.45 -24.06 5.80
N GLU A 164 -4.65 -24.03 6.84
CA GLU A 164 -4.31 -22.81 7.56
C GLU A 164 -3.62 -21.82 6.63
N GLY A 165 -3.95 -20.55 6.80
CA GLY A 165 -3.32 -19.48 6.04
C GLY A 165 -3.96 -18.13 6.31
N ILE A 166 -3.31 -17.11 5.83
CA ILE A 166 -3.72 -15.72 5.97
C ILE A 166 -3.97 -15.16 4.58
N LEU A 167 -5.15 -14.59 4.39
CA LEU A 167 -5.42 -13.76 3.23
C LEU A 167 -4.93 -12.35 3.54
N GLU A 168 -4.03 -11.89 2.72
CA GLU A 168 -3.45 -10.56 2.78
C GLU A 168 -4.04 -9.69 1.70
N ALA A 169 -4.42 -8.50 2.08
CA ALA A 169 -4.95 -7.49 1.18
C ALA A 169 -4.82 -6.10 1.80
N HIS A 170 -5.23 -5.11 1.07
CA HIS A 170 -5.62 -3.81 1.57
C HIS A 170 -6.69 -3.24 0.63
N MET A 171 -7.41 -2.21 1.06
CA MET A 171 -8.53 -1.68 0.28
C MET A 171 -8.11 -1.19 -1.12
N LEU A 172 -6.89 -0.66 -1.26
CA LEU A 172 -6.36 -0.17 -2.54
C LEU A 172 -4.85 -0.44 -2.69
N GLU A 173 -4.06 -0.28 -1.64
CA GLU A 173 -2.64 0.06 -1.70
C GLU A 173 -1.69 -1.15 -1.69
N VAL A 174 -2.04 -2.24 -2.35
CA VAL A 174 -1.11 -3.35 -2.57
C VAL A 174 -0.28 -3.10 -3.82
N CYS A 175 1.05 -3.24 -3.70
CA CYS A 175 1.99 -2.91 -4.77
C CYS A 175 1.93 -3.94 -5.92
N PRO A 176 1.76 -3.52 -7.18
CA PRO A 176 1.70 -4.44 -8.31
C PRO A 176 3.03 -5.16 -8.61
N SER A 177 4.14 -4.82 -7.97
CA SER A 177 5.40 -5.55 -8.11
C SER A 177 5.31 -7.02 -7.66
N VAL A 178 4.37 -7.33 -6.78
CA VAL A 178 4.14 -8.72 -6.31
C VAL A 178 3.16 -9.50 -7.20
N ALA A 179 2.57 -8.88 -8.22
CA ALA A 179 1.53 -9.50 -9.06
C ALA A 179 2.03 -10.74 -9.82
N ASP A 180 1.19 -11.78 -9.90
CA ASP A 180 1.38 -12.94 -10.76
C ASP A 180 0.71 -12.68 -12.13
N GLY A 181 1.52 -12.33 -13.11
CA GLY A 181 1.03 -12.06 -14.47
C GLY A 181 0.47 -10.68 -14.67
N LYS A 182 -0.58 -10.58 -15.51
CA LYS A 182 -1.16 -9.33 -15.96
C LYS A 182 -2.01 -8.68 -14.87
N VAL A 183 -1.79 -7.40 -14.65
CA VAL A 183 -2.53 -6.59 -13.69
C VAL A 183 -3.74 -5.95 -14.37
N SER A 184 -4.91 -6.02 -13.73
CA SER A 184 -6.12 -5.34 -14.22
C SER A 184 -6.28 -3.99 -13.55
N MET A 185 -6.73 -2.99 -14.29
CA MET A 185 -7.24 -1.74 -13.74
C MET A 185 -8.74 -1.76 -13.68
N ARG A 186 -9.30 -1.44 -12.52
CA ARG A 186 -10.74 -1.37 -12.29
C ARG A 186 -11.13 -0.06 -11.63
N VAL A 187 -12.40 0.26 -11.79
CA VAL A 187 -13.08 1.33 -11.05
C VAL A 187 -14.27 0.72 -10.35
N CYS A 188 -14.21 0.64 -9.05
CA CYS A 188 -15.24 0.01 -8.24
C CYS A 188 -15.63 0.90 -7.07
N PRO A 189 -16.89 0.84 -6.62
CA PRO A 189 -17.31 1.50 -5.40
C PRO A 189 -16.41 1.10 -4.22
N LEU A 190 -16.19 2.07 -3.35
CA LEU A 190 -15.57 1.85 -2.05
C LEU A 190 -16.44 2.57 -1.02
N SER A 191 -17.01 1.83 -0.08
CA SER A 191 -17.92 2.35 0.94
C SER A 191 -17.21 3.08 2.09
N MET A 192 -15.98 3.52 1.85
CA MET A 192 -15.11 4.13 2.84
C MET A 192 -14.69 5.53 2.38
N GLY A 193 -14.54 6.47 3.33
CA GLY A 193 -14.03 7.81 3.07
C GLY A 193 -15.01 8.77 2.40
N ASP A 194 -16.25 8.35 2.11
CA ASP A 194 -17.31 9.17 1.52
C ASP A 194 -16.86 9.97 0.30
N ARG A 195 -16.16 9.30 -0.64
CA ARG A 195 -15.53 9.85 -1.84
C ARG A 195 -16.01 9.16 -3.11
N GLU A 196 -15.57 9.69 -4.25
CA GLU A 196 -15.84 9.07 -5.55
C GLU A 196 -15.16 7.69 -5.67
N ASP A 197 -15.71 6.81 -6.52
CA ASP A 197 -15.16 5.47 -6.75
C ASP A 197 -13.73 5.56 -7.25
N PRO A 198 -12.75 4.98 -6.54
CA PRO A 198 -11.36 5.06 -6.95
C PRO A 198 -11.02 4.08 -8.07
N ALA A 199 -10.12 4.51 -8.95
CA ALA A 199 -9.41 3.60 -9.84
C ALA A 199 -8.36 2.82 -9.01
N ARG A 200 -8.19 1.52 -9.31
CA ARG A 200 -7.27 0.63 -8.60
C ARG A 200 -6.73 -0.49 -9.46
N LEU A 201 -5.57 -0.99 -9.09
CA LEU A 201 -4.95 -2.16 -9.70
C LEU A 201 -5.35 -3.42 -8.93
N VAL A 202 -5.83 -4.41 -9.66
CA VAL A 202 -6.36 -5.68 -9.12
C VAL A 202 -5.56 -6.84 -9.67
N PHE A 203 -5.09 -7.71 -8.79
CA PHE A 203 -4.25 -8.86 -9.12
C PHE A 203 -4.18 -9.84 -7.96
N THR A 204 -3.64 -11.03 -8.21
CA THR A 204 -3.16 -11.95 -7.16
C THR A 204 -1.65 -11.97 -7.14
N SER A 205 -1.07 -12.22 -5.99
CA SER A 205 0.39 -12.29 -5.84
C SER A 205 0.99 -13.55 -6.47
N LYS A 206 2.28 -13.47 -6.80
CA LYS A 206 3.12 -14.63 -7.12
C LYS A 206 3.10 -15.63 -5.97
N THR A 207 3.38 -16.89 -6.29
CA THR A 207 3.54 -17.96 -5.32
C THR A 207 5.01 -18.24 -5.02
N GLY A 208 5.27 -18.88 -3.89
CA GLY A 208 6.60 -19.30 -3.45
C GLY A 208 7.04 -18.69 -2.12
N PRO A 209 8.31 -18.85 -1.76
CA PRO A 209 8.83 -18.38 -0.49
C PRO A 209 8.84 -16.84 -0.42
N GLY A 210 8.53 -16.32 0.76
CA GLY A 210 8.52 -14.90 1.05
C GLY A 210 8.93 -14.62 2.50
N ILE A 211 9.03 -13.35 2.82
CA ILE A 211 9.30 -12.85 4.18
C ILE A 211 8.26 -11.79 4.52
N ALA A 212 7.56 -11.99 5.63
CA ALA A 212 6.73 -10.98 6.26
C ALA A 212 7.55 -10.26 7.35
N THR A 213 7.48 -8.94 7.38
CA THR A 213 8.20 -8.13 8.39
C THR A 213 7.29 -7.09 9.00
N SER A 214 7.47 -6.85 10.30
CA SER A 214 6.79 -5.76 11.00
C SER A 214 7.73 -5.12 12.02
N LEU A 215 7.58 -3.80 12.22
CA LEU A 215 8.36 -3.05 13.20
C LEU A 215 7.44 -2.53 14.29
N VAL A 216 7.60 -3.07 15.49
CA VAL A 216 6.79 -2.73 16.66
C VAL A 216 7.53 -1.73 17.54
N ASP A 217 6.85 -0.65 17.91
CA ASP A 217 7.34 0.33 18.90
C ASP A 217 6.94 -0.14 20.30
N LEU A 218 7.94 -0.37 21.14
CA LEU A 218 7.79 -0.77 22.54
C LEU A 218 8.00 0.41 23.51
N GLY A 219 8.11 1.63 22.99
CA GLY A 219 8.27 2.86 23.76
C GLY A 219 9.74 3.21 24.02
N ASP A 220 10.55 2.28 24.44
CA ASP A 220 11.98 2.46 24.72
C ASP A 220 12.89 1.89 23.61
N ARG A 221 12.34 1.01 22.77
CA ARG A 221 13.04 0.34 21.68
C ARG A 221 12.08 -0.11 20.59
N PHE A 222 12.62 -0.39 19.42
CA PHE A 222 11.89 -1.11 18.37
C PHE A 222 12.14 -2.62 18.47
N ARG A 223 11.09 -3.38 18.12
CA ARG A 223 11.21 -4.82 17.86
C ARG A 223 10.92 -5.06 16.39
N LEU A 224 11.88 -5.64 15.70
CA LEU A 224 11.70 -6.13 14.36
C LEU A 224 11.20 -7.58 14.42
N LEU A 225 10.05 -7.82 13.83
CA LEU A 225 9.52 -9.15 13.57
C LEU A 225 9.87 -9.54 12.14
N ILE A 226 10.39 -10.74 11.95
CA ILE A 226 10.68 -11.30 10.64
C ILE A 226 10.13 -12.72 10.63
N ASN A 227 9.31 -13.02 9.64
CA ASN A 227 8.72 -14.33 9.50
C ASN A 227 8.86 -14.85 8.08
N GLU A 228 9.31 -16.09 7.93
CA GLU A 228 9.23 -16.77 6.64
C GLU A 228 7.78 -17.16 6.35
N VAL A 229 7.37 -17.00 5.10
CA VAL A 229 6.04 -17.37 4.64
C VAL A 229 6.14 -18.15 3.33
N GLU A 230 5.12 -18.95 3.06
CA GLU A 230 4.93 -19.61 1.77
C GLU A 230 3.67 -19.07 1.11
N CYS A 231 3.85 -18.28 0.06
CA CYS A 231 2.74 -17.74 -0.71
C CYS A 231 2.14 -18.81 -1.61
N LYS A 232 0.81 -18.92 -1.59
CA LYS A 232 0.02 -19.93 -2.29
C LYS A 232 -1.07 -19.28 -3.12
N LYS A 233 -1.60 -20.03 -4.07
CA LYS A 233 -2.84 -19.62 -4.75
C LYS A 233 -4.04 -19.82 -3.83
N THR A 234 -4.99 -18.90 -3.89
CA THR A 234 -6.29 -19.10 -3.24
C THR A 234 -7.05 -20.25 -3.92
N GLU A 235 -7.75 -21.06 -3.14
CA GLU A 235 -8.55 -22.19 -3.69
C GLU A 235 -9.70 -21.69 -4.59
N LYS A 236 -10.21 -20.49 -4.33
CA LYS A 236 -11.34 -19.91 -5.06
C LYS A 236 -11.04 -18.47 -5.47
N PRO A 237 -11.57 -18.03 -6.60
CA PRO A 237 -11.54 -16.62 -6.96
C PRO A 237 -12.38 -15.80 -5.97
N MET A 238 -11.96 -14.55 -5.74
CA MET A 238 -12.63 -13.62 -4.81
C MET A 238 -13.18 -12.39 -5.57
N PRO A 239 -14.25 -12.57 -6.38
CA PRO A 239 -14.76 -11.49 -7.22
C PRO A 239 -15.35 -10.33 -6.43
N ALA A 240 -15.76 -10.56 -5.18
CA ALA A 240 -16.26 -9.52 -4.27
C ALA A 240 -15.14 -8.71 -3.60
N LEU A 241 -13.88 -9.09 -3.80
CA LEU A 241 -12.70 -8.39 -3.26
C LEU A 241 -11.81 -7.89 -4.41
N PRO A 242 -12.20 -6.81 -5.12
CA PRO A 242 -11.48 -6.30 -6.27
C PRO A 242 -10.27 -5.45 -5.88
N VAL A 243 -9.28 -6.07 -5.26
CA VAL A 243 -8.03 -5.45 -4.79
C VAL A 243 -6.84 -6.36 -5.08
N GLY A 244 -5.63 -5.88 -4.82
CA GLY A 244 -4.45 -6.73 -4.79
C GLY A 244 -4.50 -7.68 -3.61
N THR A 245 -4.27 -8.98 -3.84
CA THR A 245 -4.35 -10.00 -2.78
C THR A 245 -3.15 -10.94 -2.81
N ALA A 246 -2.76 -11.43 -1.62
CA ALA A 246 -1.89 -12.57 -1.46
C ALA A 246 -2.52 -13.56 -0.47
N PHE A 247 -2.12 -14.80 -0.54
CA PHE A 247 -2.49 -15.81 0.45
C PHE A 247 -1.23 -16.58 0.84
N TRP A 248 -0.94 -16.65 2.13
CA TRP A 248 0.23 -17.36 2.59
C TRP A 248 0.03 -18.18 3.85
N THR A 249 0.96 -19.08 4.06
CA THR A 249 1.11 -19.84 5.31
C THR A 249 2.42 -19.39 5.98
N PRO A 250 2.41 -18.94 7.23
CA PRO A 250 3.64 -18.62 7.97
C PRO A 250 4.44 -19.89 8.29
N LYS A 251 5.74 -19.72 8.55
CA LYS A 251 6.65 -20.75 9.02
C LYS A 251 7.30 -20.29 10.34
N PRO A 252 7.01 -20.90 11.50
CA PRO A 252 6.10 -22.05 11.69
C PRO A 252 4.64 -21.72 11.34
N ASP A 253 3.80 -22.73 11.27
CA ASP A 253 2.38 -22.58 10.96
C ASP A 253 1.61 -21.72 11.99
N LEU A 254 0.38 -21.33 11.64
CA LEU A 254 -0.43 -20.42 12.47
C LEU A 254 -0.72 -20.96 13.87
N SER A 255 -0.86 -22.28 14.04
CA SER A 255 -1.12 -22.88 15.34
C SER A 255 0.08 -22.70 16.28
N THR A 256 1.25 -23.01 15.78
CA THR A 256 2.52 -22.83 16.51
C THR A 256 2.83 -21.34 16.73
N ALA A 257 2.62 -20.49 15.74
CA ALA A 257 2.84 -19.05 15.86
C ALA A 257 1.88 -18.41 16.89
N ALA A 258 0.63 -18.83 16.93
CA ALA A 258 -0.35 -18.32 17.89
C ALA A 258 -0.03 -18.73 19.35
N GLU A 259 0.66 -19.85 19.55
CA GLU A 259 1.12 -20.29 20.86
C GLU A 259 2.35 -19.53 21.34
N VAL A 260 3.22 -19.13 20.40
CA VAL A 260 4.52 -18.54 20.73
C VAL A 260 4.45 -17.02 20.90
N ASP A 261 3.57 -16.33 20.20
CA ASP A 261 3.50 -14.87 20.27
C ASP A 261 2.09 -14.31 20.05
N PRO A 262 1.39 -13.87 21.13
CA PRO A 262 0.09 -13.22 21.00
C PRO A 262 0.12 -11.86 20.27
N PHE A 263 1.30 -11.31 19.96
CA PHE A 263 1.46 -10.07 19.18
C PHE A 263 1.20 -10.25 17.68
N TRP A 264 1.23 -11.46 17.14
CA TRP A 264 0.93 -11.75 15.74
C TRP A 264 -0.44 -11.23 15.25
N ARG A 265 -1.35 -10.99 16.15
CA ARG A 265 -2.74 -10.67 15.86
C ARG A 265 -3.02 -9.20 15.61
N ARG A 266 -2.01 -8.31 15.59
CA ARG A 266 -2.25 -6.86 15.65
C ARG A 266 -1.35 -5.97 14.80
N THR A 267 -0.52 -6.50 13.92
CA THR A 267 0.45 -5.67 13.19
C THR A 267 0.33 -5.82 11.69
N PRO A 268 0.24 -4.71 10.94
CA PRO A 268 0.37 -4.73 9.49
C PRO A 268 1.78 -5.21 9.09
N TYR A 269 1.87 -5.94 8.00
CA TYR A 269 3.12 -6.52 7.52
C TYR A 269 3.58 -5.93 6.20
N CYS A 270 4.91 -5.90 6.03
CA CYS A 270 5.53 -5.76 4.72
C CYS A 270 5.90 -7.13 4.20
N ILE A 271 5.56 -7.41 2.95
CA ILE A 271 5.97 -8.64 2.29
C ILE A 271 7.07 -8.37 1.31
N TYR A 272 8.03 -9.30 1.31
CA TYR A 272 9.01 -9.50 0.27
C TYR A 272 8.86 -10.91 -0.30
N LEU A 273 8.56 -11.00 -1.59
CA LEU A 273 8.52 -12.24 -2.37
C LEU A 273 9.77 -12.36 -3.21
#